data_f10438fad01e53993070dc3beb185485
#
_entry.id   f10438fad01e53993070dc3beb185485
#
_cell.length_a   1.000
_cell.length_b   1.000
_cell.length_c   1.000
_cell.angle_alpha   90.00
_cell.angle_beta   90.00
_cell.angle_gamma   90.00
#
_symmetry.space_group_name_H-M   'P 1'
#
loop_
_entity.id
_entity.type
_entity.pdbx_description
1 polymer ?
#
loop_
_entity_poly.entity_id
_entity_poly.type
_entity_poly.pdbx_seq_one_letter_code
_entity_poly.pdbx_strand_id
1 'polypeptide(L)' 'MVKEKLKNGNITLSELLTQSDSDDTVGKMKVVSVLESLPGLGKVKARRMMETVGISDSRRLQGLGAKQREALLKETAH' A
#
# COMPACT_ATOMS: atom_id res chain seq x y z
N MET A 1 14.40 -1.64 -8.07
CA MET A 1 13.26 -0.73 -8.09
C MET A 1 12.13 -1.26 -7.24
N VAL A 2 11.44 -0.39 -6.53
CA VAL A 2 10.40 -0.80 -5.59
C VAL A 2 9.26 -1.58 -6.27
N LYS A 3 8.82 -1.13 -7.44
CA LYS A 3 7.74 -1.80 -8.18
C LYS A 3 8.11 -3.23 -8.60
N GLU A 4 9.36 -3.44 -8.97
CA GLU A 4 9.83 -4.78 -9.33
C GLU A 4 9.83 -5.71 -8.13
N LYS A 5 10.26 -5.22 -6.98
CA LYS A 5 10.24 -6.00 -5.74
C LYS A 5 8.82 -6.39 -5.36
N LEU A 6 7.85 -5.50 -5.53
CA LEU A 6 6.45 -5.81 -5.29
C LEU A 6 5.95 -6.91 -6.20
N LYS A 7 6.25 -6.84 -7.48
CA LYS A 7 5.85 -7.85 -8.46
C LYS A 7 6.46 -9.20 -8.17
N ASN A 8 7.68 -9.22 -7.67
CA ASN A 8 8.38 -10.46 -7.34
C ASN A 8 8.02 -10.99 -5.95
N GLY A 9 7.21 -10.26 -5.20
CA GLY A 9 6.83 -10.66 -3.85
C GLY A 9 7.96 -10.56 -2.83
N ASN A 10 9.03 -9.84 -3.15
CA ASN A 10 10.19 -9.69 -2.27
C ASN A 10 10.03 -8.60 -1.23
N ILE A 11 8.98 -7.78 -1.34
CA ILE A 11 8.72 -6.70 -0.40
C ILE A 11 7.25 -6.76 0.03
N THR A 12 7.01 -6.54 1.31
CA THR A 12 5.66 -6.51 1.87
C THR A 12 5.15 -5.09 1.97
N LEU A 13 3.84 -4.93 2.17
CA LEU A 13 3.24 -3.63 2.40
C LEU A 13 3.84 -2.96 3.64
N SER A 14 4.12 -3.74 4.68
CA SER A 14 4.75 -3.25 5.90
C SER A 14 6.10 -2.58 5.61
N GLU A 15 6.93 -3.23 4.80
CA GLU A 15 8.22 -2.67 4.41
C GLU A 15 8.06 -1.40 3.59
N LEU A 16 7.09 -1.37 2.68
CA LEU A 16 6.82 -0.18 1.88
C LEU A 16 6.39 0.99 2.74
N LEU A 17 5.54 0.77 3.72
CA LEU A 17 5.10 1.81 4.63
C LEU A 17 6.27 2.37 5.44
N THR A 18 7.16 1.49 5.88
CA THR A 18 8.38 1.90 6.57
C THR A 18 9.28 2.73 5.65
N GLN A 19 9.46 2.29 4.41
CA GLN A 19 10.27 3.01 3.43
C GLN A 19 9.66 4.37 3.09
N SER A 20 8.34 4.48 3.07
CA SER A 20 7.67 5.74 2.76
C SER A 20 7.99 6.86 3.76
N ASP A 21 8.36 6.49 4.98
CA ASP A 21 8.74 7.48 6.00
C ASP A 21 10.13 8.05 5.77
N SER A 22 11.01 7.29 5.11
CA SER A 22 12.39 7.71 4.84
C SER A 22 12.67 8.01 3.37
N ASP A 23 11.82 7.55 2.45
CA ASP A 23 11.98 7.75 1.02
C ASP A 23 10.78 8.51 0.46
N ASP A 24 11.02 9.74 0.05
CA ASP A 24 9.99 10.63 -0.49
C ASP A 24 9.35 10.06 -1.77
N THR A 25 10.14 9.40 -2.59
CA THR A 25 9.66 8.80 -3.83
C THR A 25 8.61 7.72 -3.53
N VAL A 26 8.90 6.87 -2.55
CA VAL A 26 7.97 5.82 -2.12
C VAL A 26 6.74 6.46 -1.45
N GLY A 27 6.96 7.45 -0.61
CA GLY A 27 5.87 8.15 0.08
C GLY A 27 4.89 8.85 -0.84
N LYS A 28 5.34 9.27 -2.02
CA LYS A 28 4.49 9.93 -3.02
C LYS A 28 3.66 8.96 -3.85
N MET A 29 3.90 7.67 -3.75
CA MET A 29 3.12 6.67 -4.49
C MET A 29 1.69 6.62 -3.95
N LYS A 30 0.73 6.54 -4.86
CA LYS A 30 -0.67 6.41 -4.46
C LYS A 30 -0.91 5.05 -3.82
N VAL A 31 -1.71 5.02 -2.77
CA VAL A 31 -2.03 3.77 -2.07
C VAL A 31 -2.66 2.75 -3.04
N VAL A 32 -3.58 3.19 -3.88
CA VAL A 32 -4.24 2.31 -4.85
C VAL A 32 -3.22 1.67 -5.79
N SER A 33 -2.23 2.41 -6.27
CA SER A 33 -1.19 1.87 -7.16
C SER A 33 -0.34 0.81 -6.46
N VAL A 34 0.00 1.06 -5.22
CA VAL A 34 0.79 0.11 -4.41
C VAL A 34 0.00 -1.17 -4.19
N LEU A 35 -1.26 -1.05 -3.81
CA LEU A 35 -2.12 -2.22 -3.57
C LEU A 35 -2.32 -3.04 -4.84
N GLU A 36 -2.53 -2.39 -5.97
CA GLU A 36 -2.68 -3.07 -7.26
C GLU A 36 -1.41 -3.82 -7.68
N SER A 37 -0.25 -3.37 -7.20
CA SER A 37 1.03 -3.99 -7.52
C SER A 37 1.37 -5.18 -6.64
N LEU A 38 0.63 -5.39 -5.55
CA LEU A 38 0.88 -6.50 -4.65
C LEU A 38 0.47 -7.83 -5.28
N PRO A 39 1.28 -8.90 -5.13
CA PRO A 39 0.91 -10.21 -5.67
C PRO A 39 -0.36 -10.74 -5.02
N GLY A 40 -1.24 -11.31 -5.82
CA GLY A 40 -2.50 -11.87 -5.35
C GLY A 40 -3.59 -10.86 -5.06
N LEU A 41 -3.31 -9.57 -5.22
CA LEU A 41 -4.27 -8.51 -5.01
C LEU A 41 -4.62 -7.87 -6.35
N GLY A 42 -5.86 -7.94 -6.76
CA GLY A 42 -6.31 -7.30 -8.00
C GLY A 42 -6.85 -5.90 -7.75
N LYS A 43 -7.17 -5.20 -8.83
CA LYS A 43 -7.73 -3.85 -8.76
C LYS A 43 -9.01 -3.80 -7.92
N VAL A 44 -9.87 -4.79 -8.06
CA VAL A 44 -11.14 -4.83 -7.33
C VAL A 44 -10.90 -4.97 -5.83
N LYS A 45 -10.02 -5.89 -5.43
CA LYS A 45 -9.69 -6.06 -4.01
C LYS A 45 -9.02 -4.82 -3.43
N ALA A 46 -8.11 -4.23 -4.19
CA ALA A 46 -7.42 -3.00 -3.75
C ALA A 46 -8.42 -1.90 -3.44
N ARG A 47 -9.37 -1.66 -4.33
CA ARG A 47 -10.41 -0.65 -4.12
C ARG A 47 -11.30 -0.98 -2.94
N ARG A 48 -11.69 -2.24 -2.81
CA ARG A 48 -12.50 -2.69 -1.67
C ARG A 48 -11.80 -2.44 -0.34
N MET A 49 -10.53 -2.75 -0.27
CA MET A 49 -9.73 -2.51 0.93
C MET A 49 -9.70 -1.04 1.27
N MET A 50 -9.51 -0.18 0.28
CA MET A 50 -9.50 1.26 0.48
C MET A 50 -10.85 1.77 1.00
N GLU A 51 -11.94 1.28 0.44
CA GLU A 51 -13.28 1.62 0.92
C GLU A 51 -13.52 1.16 2.35
N THR A 52 -13.11 -0.07 2.66
CA THR A 52 -13.25 -0.63 4.00
C THR A 52 -12.46 0.18 5.04
N VAL A 53 -11.26 0.59 4.68
CA VAL A 53 -10.39 1.38 5.57
C VAL A 53 -10.78 2.86 5.57
N GLY A 54 -11.46 3.32 4.52
CA GLY A 54 -11.83 4.72 4.38
C GLY A 54 -10.73 5.58 3.79
N ILE A 55 -10.03 5.05 2.81
CA ILE A 55 -8.93 5.75 2.14
C ILE A 55 -9.38 6.26 0.78
N SER A 56 -9.08 7.52 0.48
CA SER A 56 -9.36 8.14 -0.81
C SER A 56 -8.45 7.57 -1.91
N ASP A 57 -8.95 7.50 -3.14
CA ASP A 57 -8.17 7.04 -4.30
C ASP A 57 -6.91 7.87 -4.54
N SER A 58 -6.93 9.13 -4.14
CA SER A 58 -5.80 10.03 -4.33
C SER A 58 -4.83 10.03 -3.14
N ARG A 59 -5.13 9.27 -2.08
CA ARG A 59 -4.27 9.21 -0.90
C ARG A 59 -2.92 8.59 -1.25
N ARG A 60 -1.86 9.17 -0.73
CA ARG A 60 -0.48 8.68 -0.91
C ARG A 60 -0.02 7.98 0.36
N LEU A 61 1.01 7.13 0.24
CA LEU A 61 1.52 6.37 1.38
C LEU A 61 1.91 7.27 2.57
N GLN A 62 2.60 8.36 2.30
CA GLN A 62 3.03 9.27 3.36
C GLN A 62 1.86 10.02 4.02
N GLY A 63 0.72 10.04 3.38
CA GLY A 63 -0.48 10.68 3.91
C GLY A 63 -1.37 9.78 4.75
N LEU A 64 -1.00 8.53 4.94
CA LEU A 64 -1.78 7.59 5.72
C LEU A 64 -1.59 7.82 7.22
N GLY A 65 -2.69 7.80 7.97
CA GLY A 65 -2.63 7.81 9.43
C GLY A 65 -2.24 6.44 9.98
N ALA A 66 -1.82 6.40 11.24
CA ALA A 66 -1.39 5.15 11.88
C ALA A 66 -2.48 4.07 11.85
N LYS A 67 -3.73 4.47 12.10
CA LYS A 67 -4.86 3.52 12.07
C LYS A 67 -5.11 2.97 10.68
N GLN A 68 -4.97 3.80 9.66
CA GLN A 68 -5.16 3.37 8.28
C GLN A 68 -4.07 2.40 7.85
N ARG A 69 -2.82 2.66 8.23
CA ARG A 69 -1.70 1.76 7.97
C ARG A 69 -1.95 0.39 8.63
N GLU A 70 -2.35 0.41 9.89
CA GLU A 70 -2.63 -0.82 10.64
C GLU A 70 -3.76 -1.61 10.00
N ALA A 71 -4.84 -0.95 9.61
CA ALA A 71 -5.96 -1.61 8.96
C ALA A 71 -5.56 -2.24 7.63
N LEU A 72 -4.76 -1.53 6.82
CA LEU A 72 -4.25 -2.08 5.56
C LEU A 72 -3.37 -3.30 5.79
N LEU A 73 -2.51 -3.25 6.79
CA LEU A 73 -1.65 -4.38 7.14
C LEU A 73 -2.46 -5.60 7.54
N LYS A 74 -3.53 -5.41 8.28
CA LYS A 74 -4.42 -6.51 8.67
C LYS A 74 -5.11 -7.11 7.46
N GLU A 75 -5.58 -6.27 6.53
CA GLU A 75 -6.27 -6.74 5.34
C GLU A 75 -5.34 -7.47 4.36
N THR A 76 -4.06 -7.12 4.36
CA THR A 76 -3.07 -7.75 3.47
C THR A 76 -2.31 -8.90 4.13
N ALA A 77 -2.43 -9.06 5.42
CA ALA A 77 -1.79 -10.17 6.13
C ALA A 77 -2.55 -11.47 5.91
N HIS A 78 -1.89 -12.48 5.47
CA HIS A 78 -2.45 -13.80 5.21
C HIS A 78 -1.64 -14.88 5.89
#